data_95a51f165acf30ba30d0bbbdf7d49a06
#
_entry.id   95a51f165acf30ba30d0bbbdf7d49a06
#
_cell.length_a   1.000
_cell.length_b   1.000
_cell.length_c   1.000
_cell.angle_alpha   90.00
_cell.angle_beta   90.00
_cell.angle_gamma   90.00
#
_symmetry.space_group_name_H-M   'P 1'
#
loop_
_entity.id
_entity.type
_entity.pdbx_description
1 polymer ?
#
loop_
_entity_poly.entity_id
_entity_poly.type
_entity_poly.pdbx_seq_one_letter_code
_entity_poly.pdbx_strand_id
1 'polypeptide(L)'
;MELRQLKYFAKLAETLNFSLASRELFITQSTLSHQILQLENELGQPLFLRNSHEVILTEAGQTLLPLAMETLHSAENCLLRLDELKNVMRGDLRIGVTFSFASIMAETLTAFLRCYPNVKVNVSQSTMADLMERLVRHELDFVLAFKPTASDPRIESRVLFNHHLAAIVNEHHGLASHDSITLEELQRYDLALPRRGTQARSAFDRLVTGTHYQYKVKVEMNTVYLLFRLARESNYVTLLSESTVVGEQGLKAVPIVDAQNHTDVMQGCIHLIRNTYVKNSAKEFIRMLGDSHSILRNSL
;
A
#
# COMPACT_ATOMS: atom_id res chain seq x y z
N MET A 1 31.50 -0.94 -13.11
CA MET A 1 30.31 -0.79 -12.24
C MET A 1 30.06 -2.11 -11.52
N GLU A 2 30.06 -2.08 -10.19
CA GLU A 2 29.88 -3.25 -9.33
C GLU A 2 28.54 -3.18 -8.56
N LEU A 3 27.94 -4.32 -8.23
CA LEU A 3 26.71 -4.36 -7.42
C LEU A 3 26.88 -3.63 -6.08
N ARG A 4 28.06 -3.68 -5.49
CA ARG A 4 28.38 -2.97 -4.26
C ARG A 4 28.28 -1.45 -4.43
N GLN A 5 28.77 -0.92 -5.54
CA GLN A 5 28.70 0.52 -5.86
C GLN A 5 27.25 0.96 -6.09
N LEU A 6 26.45 0.14 -6.79
CA LEU A 6 25.02 0.40 -6.95
C LEU A 6 24.27 0.41 -5.60
N LYS A 7 24.62 -0.52 -4.68
CA LYS A 7 24.06 -0.53 -3.33
C LYS A 7 24.39 0.74 -2.55
N TYR A 8 25.63 1.21 -2.65
CA TYR A 8 26.07 2.43 -1.99
C TYR A 8 25.40 3.66 -2.58
N PHE A 9 25.29 3.72 -3.90
CA PHE A 9 24.57 4.77 -4.61
C PHE A 9 23.08 4.82 -4.19
N ALA A 10 22.39 3.71 -4.23
CA ALA A 10 20.98 3.63 -3.84
C ALA A 10 20.76 4.07 -2.38
N LYS A 11 21.62 3.64 -1.44
CA LYS A 11 21.52 4.04 -0.03
C LYS A 11 21.80 5.53 0.17
N LEU A 12 22.76 6.09 -0.55
CA LEU A 12 23.03 7.53 -0.51
C LEU A 12 21.87 8.34 -1.13
N ALA A 13 21.27 7.84 -2.19
CA ALA A 13 20.09 8.46 -2.81
C ALA A 13 18.85 8.46 -1.87
N GLU A 14 18.70 7.43 -1.05
CA GLU A 14 17.63 7.32 -0.05
C GLU A 14 17.81 8.33 1.11
N THR A 15 19.06 8.44 1.61
CA THR A 15 19.33 9.23 2.83
C THR A 15 19.70 10.67 2.53
N LEU A 16 20.21 10.96 1.34
CA LEU A 16 20.80 12.25 0.92
C LEU A 16 21.83 12.79 1.92
N ASN A 17 22.48 11.89 2.65
CA ASN A 17 23.44 12.20 3.71
C ASN A 17 24.53 11.13 3.79
N PHE A 18 25.77 11.51 3.45
CA PHE A 18 26.92 10.59 3.46
C PHE A 18 27.20 9.96 4.83
N SER A 19 27.06 10.71 5.91
CA SER A 19 27.31 10.20 7.26
C SER A 19 26.23 9.22 7.72
N LEU A 20 24.97 9.46 7.35
CA LEU A 20 23.86 8.56 7.66
C LEU A 20 23.97 7.30 6.79
N ALA A 21 24.15 7.45 5.47
CA ALA A 21 24.31 6.34 4.55
C ALA A 21 25.48 5.41 4.95
N SER A 22 26.64 5.99 5.31
CA SER A 22 27.80 5.19 5.69
C SER A 22 27.56 4.39 6.98
N ARG A 23 26.85 4.96 7.96
CA ARG A 23 26.45 4.25 9.19
C ARG A 23 25.51 3.07 8.88
N GLU A 24 24.50 3.28 8.05
CA GLU A 24 23.56 2.23 7.69
C GLU A 24 24.20 1.13 6.82
N LEU A 25 25.25 1.48 6.06
CA LEU A 25 26.04 0.53 5.27
C LEU A 25 27.18 -0.13 6.07
N PHE A 26 27.40 0.26 7.33
CA PHE A 26 28.49 -0.22 8.19
C PHE A 26 29.88 -0.01 7.59
N ILE A 27 30.11 1.14 6.96
CA ILE A 27 31.39 1.55 6.38
C ILE A 27 31.75 2.95 6.83
N THR A 28 33.01 3.39 6.52
CA THR A 28 33.42 4.77 6.78
C THR A 28 32.85 5.71 5.71
N GLN A 29 32.63 6.98 6.07
CA GLN A 29 32.19 8.00 5.13
C GLN A 29 33.18 8.20 3.98
N SER A 30 34.49 8.11 4.25
CA SER A 30 35.53 8.19 3.23
C SER A 30 35.44 7.05 2.22
N THR A 31 35.17 5.83 2.69
CA THR A 31 34.96 4.68 1.80
C THR A 31 33.74 4.90 0.90
N LEU A 32 32.62 5.34 1.48
CA LEU A 32 31.42 5.65 0.70
C LEU A 32 31.69 6.70 -0.36
N SER A 33 32.29 7.83 0.04
CA SER A 33 32.61 8.94 -0.88
C SER A 33 33.53 8.50 -2.03
N HIS A 34 34.54 7.69 -1.73
CA HIS A 34 35.45 7.16 -2.74
C HIS A 34 34.74 6.20 -3.72
N GLN A 35 33.88 5.33 -3.24
CA GLN A 35 33.16 4.39 -4.09
C GLN A 35 32.14 5.10 -5.00
N ILE A 36 31.47 6.14 -4.50
CA ILE A 36 30.56 6.96 -5.31
C ILE A 36 31.38 7.71 -6.39
N LEU A 37 32.50 8.30 -6.03
CA LEU A 37 33.37 8.99 -7.01
C LEU A 37 33.91 8.05 -8.09
N GLN A 38 34.28 6.82 -7.73
CA GLN A 38 34.70 5.80 -8.72
C GLN A 38 33.54 5.46 -9.68
N LEU A 39 32.30 5.30 -9.16
CA LEU A 39 31.14 5.07 -10.01
C LEU A 39 30.87 6.25 -10.95
N GLU A 40 30.90 7.48 -10.44
CA GLU A 40 30.70 8.70 -11.22
C GLU A 40 31.76 8.82 -12.33
N ASN A 41 33.02 8.52 -12.02
CA ASN A 41 34.14 8.55 -13.00
C ASN A 41 33.97 7.47 -14.08
N GLU A 42 33.56 6.27 -13.72
CA GLU A 42 33.29 5.17 -14.67
C GLU A 42 32.14 5.51 -15.61
N LEU A 43 31.08 6.13 -15.08
CA LEU A 43 29.89 6.53 -15.86
C LEU A 43 30.13 7.85 -16.63
N GLY A 44 31.19 8.60 -16.33
CA GLY A 44 31.48 9.89 -16.93
C GLY A 44 30.48 10.99 -16.57
N GLN A 45 29.67 10.78 -15.53
CA GLN A 45 28.58 11.66 -15.11
C GLN A 45 28.55 11.78 -13.59
N PRO A 46 28.40 12.99 -13.02
CA PRO A 46 28.12 13.14 -11.61
C PRO A 46 26.68 12.64 -11.30
N LEU A 47 26.54 11.84 -10.26
CA LEU A 47 25.24 11.32 -9.81
C LEU A 47 24.64 12.19 -8.70
N PHE A 48 25.50 12.91 -7.97
CA PHE A 48 25.09 13.82 -6.90
C PHE A 48 25.68 15.21 -7.09
N LEU A 49 24.87 16.23 -6.85
CA LEU A 49 25.35 17.56 -6.55
C LEU A 49 25.62 17.65 -5.05
N ARG A 50 26.82 18.13 -4.72
CA ARG A 50 27.29 18.25 -3.33
C ARG A 50 27.64 19.71 -3.07
N ASN A 51 26.98 20.33 -2.14
CA ASN A 51 27.33 21.62 -1.61
C ASN A 51 27.55 21.54 -0.09
N SER A 52 27.92 22.63 0.55
CA SER A 52 28.19 22.66 2.00
C SER A 52 26.98 22.35 2.89
N HIS A 53 25.76 22.35 2.33
CA HIS A 53 24.50 22.25 3.10
C HIS A 53 23.64 21.06 2.72
N GLU A 54 23.77 20.55 1.49
CA GLU A 54 22.89 19.49 0.99
C GLU A 54 23.55 18.57 -0.05
N VAL A 55 23.01 17.37 -0.16
CA VAL A 55 23.29 16.40 -1.20
C VAL A 55 22.00 16.15 -1.95
N ILE A 56 21.99 16.35 -3.28
CA ILE A 56 20.82 16.10 -4.13
C ILE A 56 21.23 15.26 -5.33
N LEU A 57 20.29 14.47 -5.87
CA LEU A 57 20.51 13.73 -7.12
C LEU A 57 20.59 14.67 -8.32
N THR A 58 21.54 14.40 -9.22
CA THR A 58 21.53 14.97 -10.57
C THR A 58 20.46 14.32 -11.45
N GLU A 59 20.22 14.82 -12.66
CA GLU A 59 19.38 14.16 -13.66
C GLU A 59 19.92 12.74 -13.98
N ALA A 60 21.23 12.58 -14.11
CA ALA A 60 21.86 11.27 -14.28
C ALA A 60 21.62 10.35 -13.08
N GLY A 61 21.71 10.88 -11.85
CA GLY A 61 21.39 10.13 -10.63
C GLY A 61 19.92 9.71 -10.57
N GLN A 62 19.00 10.62 -10.91
CA GLN A 62 17.55 10.30 -10.97
C GLN A 62 17.24 9.22 -12.01
N THR A 63 17.92 9.25 -13.15
CA THR A 63 17.78 8.25 -14.21
C THR A 63 18.37 6.89 -13.79
N LEU A 64 19.54 6.90 -13.16
CA LEU A 64 20.21 5.67 -12.73
C LEU A 64 19.49 4.96 -11.57
N LEU A 65 18.88 5.71 -10.66
CA LEU A 65 18.33 5.15 -9.41
C LEU A 65 17.34 3.98 -9.64
N PRO A 66 16.30 4.10 -10.48
CA PRO A 66 15.40 2.99 -10.73
C PRO A 66 16.10 1.77 -11.36
N LEU A 67 17.05 1.98 -12.27
CA LEU A 67 17.81 0.91 -12.92
C LEU A 67 18.76 0.21 -11.94
N ALA A 68 19.38 0.97 -11.03
CA ALA A 68 20.22 0.43 -9.96
C ALA A 68 19.39 -0.45 -9.00
N MET A 69 18.21 0.02 -8.61
CA MET A 69 17.29 -0.73 -7.74
C MET A 69 16.83 -2.03 -8.41
N GLU A 70 16.43 -1.99 -9.68
CA GLU A 70 16.06 -3.19 -10.45
C GLU A 70 17.21 -4.20 -10.54
N THR A 71 18.44 -3.72 -10.80
CA THR A 71 19.63 -4.56 -10.88
C THR A 71 19.94 -5.25 -9.54
N LEU A 72 19.88 -4.50 -8.44
CA LEU A 72 20.08 -5.03 -7.09
C LEU A 72 19.01 -6.06 -6.72
N HIS A 73 17.75 -5.77 -7.04
CA HIS A 73 16.65 -6.71 -6.83
C HIS A 73 16.82 -7.99 -7.65
N SER A 74 17.26 -7.89 -8.91
CA SER A 74 17.53 -9.05 -9.76
C SER A 74 18.66 -9.91 -9.21
N ALA A 75 19.72 -9.30 -8.66
CA ALA A 75 20.80 -10.03 -8.01
C ALA A 75 20.36 -10.74 -6.72
N GLU A 76 19.52 -10.09 -5.89
CA GLU A 76 18.89 -10.73 -4.72
C GLU A 76 18.04 -11.96 -5.13
N ASN A 77 17.27 -11.82 -6.21
CA ASN A 77 16.43 -12.91 -6.73
C ASN A 77 17.22 -14.12 -7.19
N CYS A 78 18.46 -13.97 -7.68
CA CYS A 78 19.32 -15.11 -8.02
C CYS A 78 19.59 -16.01 -6.79
N LEU A 79 19.92 -15.40 -5.65
CA LEU A 79 20.17 -16.13 -4.40
C LEU A 79 18.90 -16.79 -3.87
N LEU A 80 17.79 -16.07 -3.89
CA LEU A 80 16.49 -16.58 -3.43
C LEU A 80 16.04 -17.80 -4.24
N ARG A 81 16.19 -17.77 -5.56
CA ARG A 81 15.85 -18.91 -6.43
C ARG A 81 16.67 -20.15 -6.13
N LEU A 82 17.96 -19.99 -5.81
CA LEU A 82 18.81 -21.12 -5.41
C LEU A 82 18.41 -21.70 -4.05
N ASP A 83 18.00 -20.85 -3.10
CA ASP A 83 17.49 -21.32 -1.81
C ASP A 83 16.13 -22.02 -1.94
N GLU A 84 15.27 -21.56 -2.83
CA GLU A 84 13.99 -22.19 -3.14
C GLU A 84 14.13 -23.63 -3.71
N LEU A 85 15.20 -23.89 -4.46
CA LEU A 85 15.50 -25.26 -4.92
C LEU A 85 15.76 -26.22 -3.75
N LYS A 86 16.11 -25.70 -2.58
CA LYS A 86 16.34 -26.49 -1.34
C LYS A 86 15.06 -26.59 -0.50
N ASN A 87 13.89 -26.12 -0.99
CA ASN A 87 12.64 -26.05 -0.25
C ASN A 87 12.74 -25.24 1.07
N VAL A 88 13.68 -24.32 1.18
CA VAL A 88 13.85 -23.45 2.34
C VAL A 88 13.17 -22.13 2.08
N MET A 89 12.04 -21.89 2.77
CA MET A 89 11.35 -20.59 2.70
C MET A 89 11.95 -19.70 3.78
N ARG A 90 12.77 -18.73 3.36
CA ARG A 90 13.47 -17.76 4.24
C ARG A 90 13.67 -16.42 3.52
N GLY A 91 14.14 -15.42 4.26
CA GLY A 91 14.44 -14.08 3.75
C GLY A 91 13.33 -13.08 4.04
N ASP A 92 13.42 -11.92 3.42
CA ASP A 92 12.49 -10.80 3.64
C ASP A 92 11.33 -10.84 2.65
N LEU A 93 10.11 -10.66 3.18
CA LEU A 93 8.88 -10.40 2.42
C LEU A 93 8.42 -8.98 2.73
N ARG A 94 8.37 -8.10 1.72
CA ARG A 94 8.05 -6.68 1.83
C ARG A 94 6.68 -6.42 1.22
N ILE A 95 5.70 -6.06 2.05
CA ILE A 95 4.30 -5.93 1.65
C ILE A 95 3.84 -4.48 1.83
N GLY A 96 3.23 -3.91 0.80
CA GLY A 96 2.46 -2.67 0.90
C GLY A 96 0.99 -2.97 1.14
N VAL A 97 0.34 -2.19 2.01
CA VAL A 97 -1.09 -2.36 2.27
C VAL A 97 -1.77 -1.01 2.49
N THR A 98 -2.96 -0.81 1.93
CA THR A 98 -3.80 0.33 2.27
C THR A 98 -4.64 0.04 3.53
N PHE A 99 -5.08 1.10 4.20
CA PHE A 99 -5.81 1.00 5.49
C PHE A 99 -7.02 0.06 5.46
N SER A 100 -7.70 -0.01 4.34
CA SER A 100 -8.92 -0.84 4.19
C SER A 100 -8.68 -2.35 4.32
N PHE A 101 -7.44 -2.79 4.28
CA PHE A 101 -7.09 -4.22 4.31
C PHE A 101 -6.33 -4.64 5.58
N ALA A 102 -6.33 -3.80 6.61
CA ALA A 102 -5.60 -4.07 7.85
C ALA A 102 -6.04 -5.37 8.54
N SER A 103 -7.36 -5.64 8.60
CA SER A 103 -7.91 -6.84 9.25
C SER A 103 -7.52 -8.12 8.52
N ILE A 104 -7.68 -8.15 7.18
CA ILE A 104 -7.27 -9.29 6.33
C ILE A 104 -5.77 -9.53 6.45
N MET A 105 -4.99 -8.45 6.45
CA MET A 105 -3.53 -8.52 6.59
C MET A 105 -3.14 -9.15 7.93
N ALA A 106 -3.73 -8.73 9.04
CA ALA A 106 -3.43 -9.25 10.37
C ALA A 106 -3.78 -10.75 10.51
N GLU A 107 -4.93 -11.16 9.99
CA GLU A 107 -5.35 -12.56 9.94
C GLU A 107 -4.36 -13.42 9.16
N THR A 108 -4.05 -13.01 7.93
CA THR A 108 -3.13 -13.74 7.05
C THR A 108 -1.71 -13.78 7.61
N LEU A 109 -1.20 -12.68 8.18
CA LEU A 109 0.11 -12.63 8.82
C LEU A 109 0.22 -13.64 9.96
N THR A 110 -0.81 -13.72 10.80
CA THR A 110 -0.84 -14.66 11.93
C THR A 110 -0.75 -16.11 11.44
N ALA A 111 -1.48 -16.47 10.41
CA ALA A 111 -1.45 -17.79 9.82
C ALA A 111 -0.12 -18.08 9.10
N PHE A 112 0.38 -17.12 8.32
CA PHE A 112 1.60 -17.24 7.54
C PHE A 112 2.83 -17.45 8.43
N LEU A 113 3.00 -16.65 9.48
CA LEU A 113 4.16 -16.73 10.37
C LEU A 113 4.20 -18.03 11.21
N ARG A 114 3.04 -18.65 11.44
CA ARG A 114 3.00 -20.02 12.04
C ARG A 114 3.54 -21.07 11.09
N CYS A 115 3.25 -20.96 9.79
CA CYS A 115 3.72 -21.92 8.77
C CYS A 115 5.17 -21.65 8.36
N TYR A 116 5.60 -20.39 8.34
CA TYR A 116 6.89 -19.94 7.79
C TYR A 116 7.67 -19.05 8.76
N PRO A 117 8.10 -19.57 9.92
CA PRO A 117 8.72 -18.79 10.99
C PRO A 117 10.07 -18.17 10.61
N ASN A 118 10.73 -18.68 9.56
CA ASN A 118 12.03 -18.18 9.07
C ASN A 118 11.90 -17.06 8.03
N VAL A 119 10.68 -16.63 7.68
CA VAL A 119 10.43 -15.47 6.80
C VAL A 119 10.23 -14.23 7.65
N LYS A 120 11.04 -13.20 7.43
CA LYS A 120 10.83 -11.90 8.03
C LYS A 120 9.87 -11.10 7.16
N VAL A 121 8.73 -10.70 7.72
CA VAL A 121 7.72 -9.92 6.99
C VAL A 121 7.78 -8.45 7.41
N ASN A 122 7.93 -7.57 6.42
CA ASN A 122 7.89 -6.12 6.59
C ASN A 122 6.61 -5.58 5.93
N VAL A 123 5.70 -5.03 6.72
CA VAL A 123 4.45 -4.45 6.22
C VAL A 123 4.52 -2.95 6.31
N SER A 124 4.30 -2.27 5.18
CA SER A 124 4.20 -0.82 5.09
C SER A 124 2.76 -0.41 4.79
N GLN A 125 2.16 0.36 5.68
CA GLN A 125 0.83 0.91 5.48
C GLN A 125 0.92 2.36 5.02
N SER A 126 0.34 2.68 3.85
CA SER A 126 0.40 4.02 3.29
C SER A 126 -0.74 4.29 2.30
N THR A 127 -0.68 5.43 1.61
CA THR A 127 -1.60 5.76 0.52
C THR A 127 -1.32 4.91 -0.71
N MET A 128 -2.32 4.74 -1.56
CA MET A 128 -2.17 4.01 -2.83
C MET A 128 -1.04 4.57 -3.70
N ALA A 129 -0.94 5.89 -3.82
CA ALA A 129 0.07 6.55 -4.66
C ALA A 129 1.49 6.22 -4.18
N ASP A 130 1.76 6.38 -2.88
CA ASP A 130 3.05 6.05 -2.27
C ASP A 130 3.40 4.57 -2.46
N LEU A 131 2.45 3.68 -2.19
CA LEU A 131 2.69 2.23 -2.31
C LEU A 131 2.97 1.80 -3.75
N MET A 132 2.28 2.39 -4.75
CA MET A 132 2.53 2.08 -6.16
C MET A 132 3.91 2.60 -6.61
N GLU A 133 4.31 3.78 -6.17
CA GLU A 133 5.65 4.31 -6.45
C GLU A 133 6.75 3.42 -5.86
N ARG A 134 6.59 2.98 -4.60
CA ARG A 134 7.52 2.07 -3.94
C ARG A 134 7.54 0.68 -4.57
N LEU A 135 6.38 0.19 -5.05
CA LEU A 135 6.31 -1.06 -5.81
C LEU A 135 7.13 -0.96 -7.11
N VAL A 136 6.98 0.12 -7.87
CA VAL A 136 7.74 0.38 -9.10
C VAL A 136 9.25 0.51 -8.83
N ARG A 137 9.63 1.02 -7.66
CA ARG A 137 11.05 1.09 -7.23
C ARG A 137 11.58 -0.23 -6.67
N HIS A 138 10.82 -1.33 -6.71
CA HIS A 138 11.18 -2.64 -6.14
C HIS A 138 11.45 -2.61 -4.61
N GLU A 139 10.93 -1.63 -3.91
CA GLU A 139 10.98 -1.57 -2.44
C GLU A 139 9.98 -2.52 -1.78
N LEU A 140 8.93 -2.91 -2.51
CA LEU A 140 7.87 -3.82 -2.10
C LEU A 140 7.80 -5.01 -3.06
N ASP A 141 7.48 -6.19 -2.53
CA ASP A 141 7.28 -7.39 -3.34
C ASP A 141 5.89 -7.43 -3.97
N PHE A 142 4.89 -6.94 -3.25
CA PHE A 142 3.53 -6.71 -3.74
C PHE A 142 2.78 -5.69 -2.88
N VAL A 143 1.67 -5.19 -3.40
CA VAL A 143 0.77 -4.28 -2.69
C VAL A 143 -0.64 -4.85 -2.66
N LEU A 144 -1.29 -4.81 -1.48
CA LEU A 144 -2.71 -5.11 -1.30
C LEU A 144 -3.48 -3.79 -1.19
N ALA A 145 -4.26 -3.49 -2.21
CA ALA A 145 -5.02 -2.25 -2.30
C ALA A 145 -6.23 -2.42 -3.25
N PHE A 146 -7.15 -1.48 -3.27
CA PHE A 146 -8.20 -1.48 -4.29
C PHE A 146 -7.64 -1.16 -5.67
N LYS A 147 -8.35 -1.58 -6.72
CA LYS A 147 -7.98 -1.30 -8.11
C LYS A 147 -7.92 0.22 -8.35
N PRO A 148 -6.81 0.76 -8.88
CA PRO A 148 -6.72 2.18 -9.19
C PRO A 148 -7.57 2.55 -10.40
N THR A 149 -8.02 3.80 -10.47
CA THR A 149 -8.76 4.33 -11.62
C THR A 149 -7.84 4.46 -12.86
N ALA A 150 -6.58 4.87 -12.64
CA ALA A 150 -5.55 4.91 -13.69
C ALA A 150 -4.61 3.72 -13.52
N SER A 151 -4.37 2.97 -14.60
CA SER A 151 -3.46 1.82 -14.57
C SER A 151 -2.05 2.22 -15.04
N ASP A 152 -1.03 1.77 -14.31
CA ASP A 152 0.36 1.82 -14.74
C ASP A 152 0.65 0.54 -15.57
N PRO A 153 1.15 0.64 -16.82
CA PRO A 153 1.43 -0.53 -17.65
C PRO A 153 2.49 -1.47 -17.06
N ARG A 154 3.33 -0.98 -16.15
CA ARG A 154 4.34 -1.76 -15.43
C ARG A 154 3.74 -2.65 -14.33
N ILE A 155 2.50 -2.34 -13.89
CA ILE A 155 1.85 -3.03 -12.78
C ILE A 155 0.78 -3.99 -13.30
N GLU A 156 0.79 -5.20 -12.78
CA GLU A 156 -0.28 -6.18 -12.94
C GLU A 156 -1.16 -6.16 -11.69
N SER A 157 -2.48 -6.00 -11.88
CA SER A 157 -3.47 -6.01 -10.80
C SER A 157 -4.31 -7.28 -10.90
N ARG A 158 -4.26 -8.14 -9.90
CA ARG A 158 -5.07 -9.37 -9.80
C ARG A 158 -6.16 -9.16 -8.77
N VAL A 159 -7.41 -9.25 -9.21
CA VAL A 159 -8.58 -9.11 -8.33
C VAL A 159 -8.63 -10.31 -7.39
N LEU A 160 -8.79 -10.06 -6.09
CA LEU A 160 -9.01 -11.07 -5.07
C LEU A 160 -10.48 -11.15 -4.64
N PHE A 161 -11.13 -9.99 -4.50
CA PHE A 161 -12.50 -9.88 -4.01
C PHE A 161 -13.13 -8.55 -4.42
N ASN A 162 -14.44 -8.48 -4.28
CA ASN A 162 -15.24 -7.27 -4.48
C ASN A 162 -15.83 -6.85 -3.14
N HIS A 163 -15.82 -5.56 -2.87
CA HIS A 163 -16.49 -4.93 -1.75
C HIS A 163 -17.24 -3.69 -2.21
N HIS A 164 -18.10 -3.16 -1.33
CA HIS A 164 -18.91 -2.00 -1.61
C HIS A 164 -18.54 -0.84 -0.68
N LEU A 165 -18.74 0.38 -1.16
CA LEU A 165 -18.70 1.57 -0.32
C LEU A 165 -19.91 1.51 0.62
N ALA A 166 -19.68 1.75 1.90
CA ALA A 166 -20.70 1.70 2.92
C ALA A 166 -20.64 2.93 3.84
N ALA A 167 -21.78 3.28 4.38
CA ALA A 167 -21.91 4.17 5.53
C ALA A 167 -21.58 3.36 6.80
N ILE A 168 -20.50 3.77 7.48
CA ILE A 168 -20.07 3.16 8.73
C ILE A 168 -20.62 4.00 9.88
N VAL A 169 -21.36 3.37 10.75
CA VAL A 169 -22.10 4.01 11.85
C VAL A 169 -21.95 3.20 13.13
N ASN A 170 -22.27 3.84 14.27
CA ASN A 170 -22.46 3.15 15.54
C ASN A 170 -23.56 2.08 15.40
N GLU A 171 -23.42 0.93 16.04
CA GLU A 171 -24.42 -0.16 16.00
C GLU A 171 -25.79 0.23 16.55
N HIS A 172 -25.87 1.31 17.36
CA HIS A 172 -27.13 1.89 17.90
C HIS A 172 -27.62 3.09 17.07
N HIS A 173 -26.93 3.47 15.99
CA HIS A 173 -27.36 4.55 15.11
C HIS A 173 -28.64 4.18 14.36
N GLY A 174 -29.53 5.16 14.08
CA GLY A 174 -30.77 4.91 13.35
C GLY A 174 -30.58 4.18 12.01
N LEU A 175 -29.48 4.44 11.30
CA LEU A 175 -29.13 3.73 10.06
C LEU A 175 -28.74 2.27 10.29
N ALA A 176 -28.33 1.88 11.47
CA ALA A 176 -27.86 0.51 11.71
C ALA A 176 -28.95 -0.57 11.50
N SER A 177 -30.23 -0.20 11.52
CA SER A 177 -31.34 -1.09 11.20
C SER A 177 -31.68 -1.19 9.72
N HIS A 178 -31.04 -0.35 8.86
CA HIS A 178 -31.31 -0.32 7.42
C HIS A 178 -30.46 -1.36 6.69
N ASP A 179 -31.01 -1.97 5.64
CA ASP A 179 -30.28 -2.89 4.75
C ASP A 179 -29.36 -2.12 3.78
N SER A 180 -29.73 -0.89 3.43
CA SER A 180 -28.94 0.02 2.59
C SER A 180 -29.35 1.46 2.83
N ILE A 181 -28.57 2.41 2.32
CA ILE A 181 -28.86 3.85 2.31
C ILE A 181 -28.62 4.43 0.93
N THR A 182 -29.55 5.30 0.46
CA THR A 182 -29.36 6.01 -0.80
C THR A 182 -28.47 7.25 -0.65
N LEU A 183 -27.91 7.71 -1.76
CA LEU A 183 -27.14 8.97 -1.79
C LEU A 183 -28.03 10.17 -1.37
N GLU A 184 -29.32 10.15 -1.70
CA GLU A 184 -30.26 11.19 -1.29
C GLU A 184 -30.46 11.24 0.23
N GLU A 185 -30.70 10.09 0.84
CA GLU A 185 -30.88 9.97 2.29
C GLU A 185 -29.63 10.36 3.07
N LEU A 186 -28.46 10.08 2.53
CA LEU A 186 -27.16 10.39 3.16
C LEU A 186 -26.98 11.91 3.43
N GLN A 187 -27.66 12.81 2.67
CA GLN A 187 -27.64 14.25 2.91
C GLN A 187 -28.19 14.68 4.27
N ARG A 188 -29.00 13.83 4.91
CA ARG A 188 -29.62 14.11 6.22
C ARG A 188 -28.65 14.05 7.38
N TYR A 189 -27.48 13.40 7.17
CA TYR A 189 -26.53 13.09 8.22
C TYR A 189 -25.29 13.96 8.16
N ASP A 190 -24.68 14.22 9.30
CA ASP A 190 -23.39 14.86 9.40
C ASP A 190 -22.27 13.85 9.10
N LEU A 191 -21.41 14.17 8.14
CA LEU A 191 -20.39 13.26 7.64
C LEU A 191 -19.01 13.57 8.22
N ALA A 192 -18.30 12.52 8.60
CA ALA A 192 -16.87 12.52 8.87
C ALA A 192 -16.18 11.66 7.80
N LEU A 193 -15.51 12.29 6.83
CA LEU A 193 -15.01 11.60 5.65
C LEU A 193 -13.51 11.34 5.70
N PRO A 194 -13.04 10.27 5.05
CA PRO A 194 -11.63 10.15 4.75
C PRO A 194 -11.19 11.28 3.82
N ARG A 195 -9.92 11.73 4.01
CA ARG A 195 -9.33 12.80 3.20
C ARG A 195 -9.30 12.41 1.72
N ARG A 196 -9.39 13.40 0.85
CA ARG A 196 -9.20 13.24 -0.61
C ARG A 196 -7.87 12.54 -0.91
N GLY A 197 -7.88 11.69 -1.94
CA GLY A 197 -6.74 10.82 -2.28
C GLY A 197 -6.81 9.42 -1.64
N THR A 198 -7.73 9.17 -0.70
CA THR A 198 -8.06 7.81 -0.27
C THR A 198 -9.05 7.17 -1.23
N GLN A 199 -9.03 5.84 -1.34
CA GLN A 199 -9.86 5.12 -2.30
C GLN A 199 -11.34 5.17 -1.97
N ALA A 200 -11.73 5.07 -0.69
CA ALA A 200 -13.11 5.21 -0.27
C ALA A 200 -13.66 6.62 -0.59
N ARG A 201 -12.84 7.68 -0.37
CA ARG A 201 -13.24 9.04 -0.76
C ARG A 201 -13.38 9.18 -2.27
N SER A 202 -12.46 8.62 -3.05
CA SER A 202 -12.54 8.64 -4.52
C SER A 202 -13.76 7.86 -5.03
N ALA A 203 -14.15 6.77 -4.38
CA ALA A 203 -15.37 6.05 -4.69
C ALA A 203 -16.62 6.91 -4.43
N PHE A 204 -16.68 7.55 -3.27
CA PHE A 204 -17.75 8.48 -2.94
C PHE A 204 -17.82 9.67 -3.91
N ASP A 205 -16.68 10.33 -4.19
CA ASP A 205 -16.62 11.47 -5.10
C ASP A 205 -17.11 11.10 -6.51
N ARG A 206 -16.84 9.86 -7.00
CA ARG A 206 -17.39 9.35 -8.26
C ARG A 206 -18.91 9.19 -8.23
N LEU A 207 -19.44 8.59 -7.16
CA LEU A 207 -20.88 8.37 -7.01
C LEU A 207 -21.68 9.68 -7.00
N VAL A 208 -21.11 10.74 -6.43
CA VAL A 208 -21.78 12.04 -6.33
C VAL A 208 -21.53 12.96 -7.52
N THR A 209 -20.58 12.59 -8.40
CA THR A 209 -20.28 13.38 -9.60
C THR A 209 -21.52 13.47 -10.51
N GLY A 210 -21.92 14.69 -10.89
CA GLY A 210 -23.11 14.94 -11.72
C GLY A 210 -24.43 14.93 -10.96
N THR A 211 -24.43 14.70 -9.66
CA THR A 211 -25.62 14.88 -8.79
C THR A 211 -25.68 16.31 -8.27
N HIS A 212 -26.87 16.73 -7.80
CA HIS A 212 -27.09 18.03 -7.13
C HIS A 212 -27.20 17.88 -5.61
N TYR A 213 -26.81 16.74 -5.09
CA TYR A 213 -26.84 16.48 -3.65
C TYR A 213 -25.79 17.30 -2.90
N GLN A 214 -26.17 17.82 -1.74
CA GLN A 214 -25.30 18.58 -0.86
C GLN A 214 -25.11 17.85 0.46
N TYR A 215 -23.85 17.49 0.76
CA TYR A 215 -23.52 16.72 1.95
C TYR A 215 -22.92 17.61 3.05
N LYS A 216 -23.33 17.36 4.29
CA LYS A 216 -22.86 18.07 5.48
C LYS A 216 -21.53 17.47 5.97
N VAL A 217 -20.45 17.70 5.25
CA VAL A 217 -19.11 17.24 5.66
C VAL A 217 -18.60 18.14 6.78
N LYS A 218 -18.51 17.61 8.00
CA LYS A 218 -18.04 18.31 9.20
C LYS A 218 -16.57 18.06 9.49
N VAL A 219 -16.08 16.87 9.13
CA VAL A 219 -14.72 16.44 9.43
C VAL A 219 -14.13 15.73 8.21
N GLU A 220 -12.88 16.07 7.90
CA GLU A 220 -12.07 15.31 6.94
C GLU A 220 -10.73 14.92 7.60
N MET A 221 -10.38 13.62 7.56
CA MET A 221 -9.13 13.15 8.15
C MET A 221 -8.55 11.96 7.38
N ASN A 222 -7.25 11.73 7.53
CA ASN A 222 -6.53 10.65 6.87
C ASN A 222 -6.34 9.39 7.73
N THR A 223 -6.88 9.38 8.94
CA THR A 223 -6.70 8.31 9.91
C THR A 223 -8.00 7.54 10.11
N VAL A 224 -8.08 6.31 9.57
CA VAL A 224 -9.27 5.44 9.68
C VAL A 224 -9.60 5.12 11.15
N TYR A 225 -8.59 4.92 11.98
CA TYR A 225 -8.78 4.67 13.41
C TYR A 225 -9.58 5.79 14.11
N LEU A 226 -9.27 7.05 13.81
CA LEU A 226 -10.02 8.19 14.36
C LEU A 226 -11.42 8.30 13.78
N LEU A 227 -11.62 7.96 12.50
CA LEU A 227 -12.96 7.87 11.90
C LEU A 227 -13.82 6.82 12.60
N PHE A 228 -13.24 5.66 12.92
CA PHE A 228 -13.95 4.61 13.67
C PHE A 228 -14.32 5.05 15.08
N ARG A 229 -13.38 5.70 15.78
CA ARG A 229 -13.70 6.24 17.12
C ARG A 229 -14.80 7.27 17.05
N LEU A 230 -14.73 8.20 16.11
CA LEU A 230 -15.74 9.23 15.96
C LEU A 230 -17.11 8.63 15.61
N ALA A 231 -17.17 7.68 14.66
CA ALA A 231 -18.41 6.99 14.32
C ALA A 231 -18.98 6.20 15.49
N ARG A 232 -18.12 5.52 16.29
CA ARG A 232 -18.53 4.71 17.44
C ARG A 232 -19.06 5.53 18.62
N GLU A 233 -18.46 6.71 18.86
CA GLU A 233 -18.74 7.55 20.03
C GLU A 233 -19.74 8.69 19.73
N SER A 234 -20.27 8.77 18.50
CA SER A 234 -21.15 9.86 18.06
C SER A 234 -22.15 9.42 16.99
N ASN A 235 -22.94 10.37 16.48
CA ASN A 235 -23.89 10.18 15.38
C ASN A 235 -23.30 10.54 14.02
N TYR A 236 -21.97 10.71 13.90
CA TYR A 236 -21.35 10.94 12.60
C TYR A 236 -21.35 9.68 11.75
N VAL A 237 -21.61 9.86 10.46
CA VAL A 237 -21.50 8.80 9.45
C VAL A 237 -20.17 8.94 8.74
N THR A 238 -19.38 7.88 8.68
CA THR A 238 -18.18 7.84 7.84
C THR A 238 -18.37 6.88 6.67
N LEU A 239 -17.67 7.14 5.57
CA LEU A 239 -17.80 6.36 4.34
C LEU A 239 -16.49 5.61 4.06
N LEU A 240 -16.56 4.29 4.16
CA LEU A 240 -15.42 3.39 3.93
C LEU A 240 -15.92 2.13 3.20
N SER A 241 -14.98 1.27 2.78
CA SER A 241 -15.37 -0.07 2.32
C SER A 241 -16.00 -0.87 3.46
N GLU A 242 -17.05 -1.62 3.19
CA GLU A 242 -17.72 -2.50 4.17
C GLU A 242 -16.75 -3.46 4.87
N SER A 243 -15.70 -3.90 4.17
CA SER A 243 -14.67 -4.78 4.73
C SER A 243 -13.87 -4.17 5.88
N THR A 244 -13.84 -2.84 6.00
CA THR A 244 -13.04 -2.17 7.03
C THR A 244 -13.56 -2.39 8.44
N VAL A 245 -14.84 -2.71 8.60
CA VAL A 245 -15.45 -2.96 9.91
C VAL A 245 -15.54 -4.45 10.28
N VAL A 246 -15.01 -5.32 9.44
CA VAL A 246 -14.95 -6.76 9.76
C VAL A 246 -14.07 -6.97 11.00
N GLY A 247 -14.68 -7.48 12.07
CA GLY A 247 -14.01 -7.65 13.37
C GLY A 247 -14.02 -6.42 14.28
N GLU A 248 -14.54 -5.26 13.84
CA GLU A 248 -14.69 -4.06 14.65
C GLU A 248 -15.99 -4.11 15.47
N GLN A 249 -15.89 -4.09 16.79
CA GLN A 249 -17.05 -4.06 17.69
C GLN A 249 -17.67 -2.66 17.77
N GLY A 250 -18.99 -2.60 17.89
CA GLY A 250 -19.75 -1.36 18.07
C GLY A 250 -19.91 -0.53 16.78
N LEU A 251 -19.51 -1.08 15.63
CA LEU A 251 -19.69 -0.46 14.32
C LEU A 251 -20.47 -1.37 13.37
N LYS A 252 -21.28 -0.77 12.50
CA LYS A 252 -22.01 -1.44 11.44
C LYS A 252 -21.76 -0.74 10.10
N ALA A 253 -21.59 -1.54 9.04
CA ALA A 253 -21.59 -1.07 7.66
C ALA A 253 -23.01 -1.17 7.10
N VAL A 254 -23.46 -0.07 6.48
CA VAL A 254 -24.74 0.00 5.75
C VAL A 254 -24.39 0.33 4.29
N PRO A 255 -24.61 -0.59 3.34
CA PRO A 255 -24.27 -0.39 1.94
C PRO A 255 -24.89 0.89 1.36
N ILE A 256 -24.11 1.63 0.55
CA ILE A 256 -24.61 2.79 -0.18
C ILE A 256 -25.07 2.34 -1.56
N VAL A 257 -26.29 2.72 -1.94
CA VAL A 257 -26.87 2.42 -3.24
C VAL A 257 -27.20 3.68 -4.02
N ASP A 258 -27.15 3.58 -5.35
CA ASP A 258 -27.62 4.62 -6.25
C ASP A 258 -29.17 4.60 -6.38
N ALA A 259 -29.74 5.47 -7.21
CA ALA A 259 -31.18 5.57 -7.46
C ALA A 259 -31.77 4.30 -8.12
N GLN A 260 -30.94 3.47 -8.73
CA GLN A 260 -31.32 2.18 -9.33
C GLN A 260 -31.03 0.98 -8.43
N ASN A 261 -30.67 1.22 -7.17
CA ASN A 261 -30.30 0.22 -6.17
C ASN A 261 -29.00 -0.56 -6.49
N HIS A 262 -28.08 0.05 -7.25
CA HIS A 262 -26.76 -0.50 -7.50
C HIS A 262 -25.75 0.03 -6.47
N THR A 263 -24.78 -0.80 -6.13
CA THR A 263 -23.65 -0.44 -5.27
C THR A 263 -22.39 -0.18 -6.10
N ASP A 264 -21.54 0.77 -5.68
CA ASP A 264 -20.20 0.95 -6.29
C ASP A 264 -19.27 -0.19 -5.86
N VAL A 265 -18.77 -0.93 -6.84
CA VAL A 265 -17.90 -2.09 -6.58
C VAL A 265 -16.46 -1.61 -6.44
N MET A 266 -15.89 -1.86 -5.28
CA MET A 266 -14.48 -1.64 -4.97
C MET A 266 -13.71 -2.97 -5.07
N GLN A 267 -12.93 -3.14 -6.14
CA GLN A 267 -12.16 -4.36 -6.38
C GLN A 267 -10.89 -4.38 -5.53
N GLY A 268 -10.82 -5.27 -4.54
CA GLY A 268 -9.59 -5.55 -3.79
C GLY A 268 -8.61 -6.35 -4.64
N CYS A 269 -7.39 -5.84 -4.80
CA CYS A 269 -6.40 -6.40 -5.72
C CYS A 269 -5.04 -6.60 -5.04
N ILE A 270 -4.32 -7.62 -5.52
CA ILE A 270 -2.88 -7.70 -5.41
C ILE A 270 -2.26 -7.01 -6.62
N HIS A 271 -1.32 -6.11 -6.37
CA HIS A 271 -0.55 -5.40 -7.38
C HIS A 271 0.89 -5.90 -7.37
N LEU A 272 1.39 -6.27 -8.54
CA LEU A 272 2.73 -6.83 -8.76
C LEU A 272 3.39 -6.10 -9.93
N ILE A 273 4.71 -6.07 -9.97
CA ILE A 273 5.44 -5.63 -11.17
C ILE A 273 5.33 -6.70 -12.25
N ARG A 274 4.96 -6.30 -13.46
CA ARG A 274 4.87 -7.21 -14.63
C ARG A 274 6.22 -7.81 -14.96
N ASN A 275 6.17 -9.05 -15.42
CA ASN A 275 7.34 -9.77 -15.93
C ASN A 275 8.49 -9.90 -14.91
N THR A 276 8.22 -9.66 -13.63
CA THR A 276 9.21 -9.81 -12.56
C THR A 276 8.98 -11.13 -11.82
N TYR A 277 10.07 -11.71 -11.33
CA TYR A 277 9.99 -12.90 -10.51
C TYR A 277 9.27 -12.61 -9.20
N VAL A 278 8.27 -13.43 -8.89
CA VAL A 278 7.55 -13.37 -7.62
C VAL A 278 8.13 -14.46 -6.69
N LYS A 279 8.65 -14.05 -5.54
CA LYS A 279 9.21 -14.95 -4.51
C LYS A 279 8.17 -15.99 -4.06
N ASN A 280 8.61 -17.21 -3.72
CA ASN A 280 7.70 -18.25 -3.23
C ASN A 280 7.00 -17.83 -1.93
N SER A 281 7.67 -17.07 -1.05
CA SER A 281 7.04 -16.48 0.14
C SER A 281 5.90 -15.52 -0.21
N ALA A 282 6.06 -14.71 -1.26
CA ALA A 282 5.00 -13.81 -1.74
C ALA A 282 3.83 -14.60 -2.38
N LYS A 283 4.14 -15.61 -3.22
CA LYS A 283 3.10 -16.47 -3.83
C LYS A 283 2.26 -17.16 -2.76
N GLU A 284 2.91 -17.71 -1.74
CA GLU A 284 2.22 -18.42 -0.67
C GLU A 284 1.41 -17.47 0.22
N PHE A 285 1.96 -16.30 0.52
CA PHE A 285 1.21 -15.27 1.26
C PHE A 285 -0.04 -14.83 0.48
N ILE A 286 0.09 -14.60 -0.83
CA ILE A 286 -1.03 -14.23 -1.72
C ILE A 286 -2.07 -15.34 -1.79
N ARG A 287 -1.66 -16.62 -1.85
CA ARG A 287 -2.57 -17.76 -1.78
C ARG A 287 -3.36 -17.75 -0.47
N MET A 288 -2.68 -17.58 0.67
CA MET A 288 -3.30 -17.54 1.99
C MET A 288 -4.23 -16.34 2.16
N LEU A 289 -3.94 -15.19 1.52
CA LEU A 289 -4.86 -14.05 1.45
C LEU A 289 -6.19 -14.46 0.80
N GLY A 290 -6.15 -15.21 -0.30
CA GLY A 290 -7.37 -15.69 -0.97
C GLY A 290 -8.19 -16.67 -0.14
N ASP A 291 -7.56 -17.41 0.77
CA ASP A 291 -8.19 -18.38 1.66
C ASP A 291 -8.66 -17.75 3.00
N SER A 292 -8.47 -16.45 3.21
CA SER A 292 -8.81 -15.76 4.47
C SER A 292 -10.31 -15.77 4.73
N HIS A 293 -10.71 -16.07 5.98
CA HIS A 293 -12.10 -16.05 6.41
C HIS A 293 -12.79 -14.70 6.19
N SER A 294 -12.03 -13.60 6.29
CA SER A 294 -12.53 -12.25 6.03
C SER A 294 -12.95 -12.04 4.57
N ILE A 295 -12.32 -12.75 3.63
CA ILE A 295 -12.70 -12.72 2.21
C ILE A 295 -13.90 -13.62 1.95
N LEU A 296 -13.89 -14.85 2.48
CA LEU A 296 -14.91 -15.85 2.23
C LEU A 296 -16.29 -15.46 2.81
N ARG A 297 -16.34 -14.75 3.94
CA ARG A 297 -17.61 -14.29 4.55
C ARG A 297 -18.32 -13.21 3.75
N ASN A 298 -17.63 -12.48 2.89
CA ASN A 298 -18.19 -11.40 2.09
C ASN A 298 -18.48 -11.82 0.64
N SER A 299 -18.26 -13.09 0.30
CA SER A 299 -18.54 -13.66 -1.03
C SER A 299 -19.84 -14.49 -1.07
N LEU A 300 -20.54 -14.59 0.06
CA LEU A 300 -21.85 -15.22 0.26
C LEU A 300 -22.91 -14.16 0.56
#